data_fa80d6b310a898eea509eecebe410c7b
#
_entry.id   fa80d6b310a898eea509eecebe410c7b
#
_cell.length_a   1.000
_cell.length_b   1.000
_cell.length_c   1.000
_cell.angle_alpha   90.00
_cell.angle_beta   90.00
_cell.angle_gamma   90.00
#
_symmetry.space_group_name_H-M   'P 1'
#
loop_
_entity.id
_entity.type
_entity.pdbx_description
1 polymer ?
#
loop_
_entity_poly.entity_id
_entity_poly.type
_entity_poly.pdbx_seq_one_letter_code
_entity_poly.pdbx_strand_id
1 'polypeptide(L)'
;MEEDLPGFSNLSGNSQALLQAVIDGGYQWTLLDREQNILQIASDTQRHVLIDGALTSRTPASAMVVAEHRHAAKKVLAAAGLPVARGAKFTRWPEAKAAFEQSFARKSIVVKPEQRSHGLAVEQFAVPPTAKQFAQAFHAANQDHGVLVEMMGRGTTYHFTVIGRRVVSVLENAAANVVGDGRKSIKELIALKNGKRPNARQLKLDETANRQLKFCLL
;
A
#
# COMPACT_ATOMS: atom_id res chain seq x y z
N MET A 1 -15.46 -17.64 2.81
CA MET A 1 -14.42 -18.24 1.93
C MET A 1 -14.64 -17.60 0.57
N GLU A 2 -13.73 -16.75 0.12
CA GLU A 2 -13.69 -16.41 -1.29
C GLU A 2 -13.03 -17.62 -1.96
N GLU A 3 -13.83 -18.48 -2.54
CA GLU A 3 -13.34 -19.49 -3.46
C GLU A 3 -12.90 -18.78 -4.74
N ASP A 4 -11.78 -19.19 -5.30
CA ASP A 4 -11.34 -18.69 -6.61
C ASP A 4 -12.44 -18.90 -7.63
N LEU A 5 -12.74 -17.89 -8.42
CA LEU A 5 -13.74 -18.01 -9.48
C LEU A 5 -13.33 -19.13 -10.46
N PRO A 6 -14.13 -20.18 -10.64
CA PRO A 6 -13.76 -21.32 -11.48
C PRO A 6 -13.34 -20.90 -12.89
N GLY A 7 -12.18 -21.36 -13.33
CA GLY A 7 -11.59 -20.99 -14.63
C GLY A 7 -10.86 -19.66 -14.67
N PHE A 8 -10.81 -18.88 -13.56
CA PHE A 8 -10.20 -17.56 -13.47
C PHE A 8 -9.24 -17.40 -12.31
N SER A 9 -8.80 -18.49 -11.68
CA SER A 9 -7.88 -18.50 -10.54
C SER A 9 -6.53 -17.82 -10.79
N ASN A 10 -6.16 -17.63 -12.04
CA ASN A 10 -4.94 -16.91 -12.45
C ASN A 10 -5.12 -15.39 -12.60
N LEU A 11 -6.35 -14.88 -12.50
CA LEU A 11 -6.58 -13.45 -12.40
C LEU A 11 -6.24 -12.95 -10.99
N SER A 12 -5.93 -11.66 -10.86
CA SER A 12 -5.77 -11.02 -9.55
C SER A 12 -7.07 -11.12 -8.73
N GLY A 13 -6.96 -11.13 -7.41
CA GLY A 13 -8.14 -11.17 -6.53
C GLY A 13 -9.12 -10.01 -6.79
N ASN A 14 -8.62 -8.83 -7.14
CA ASN A 14 -9.46 -7.69 -7.52
C ASN A 14 -10.24 -7.97 -8.81
N SER A 15 -9.56 -8.52 -9.82
CA SER A 15 -10.19 -8.87 -11.11
C SER A 15 -11.22 -9.98 -10.96
N GLN A 16 -10.94 -10.98 -10.12
CA GLN A 16 -11.90 -12.04 -9.82
C GLN A 16 -13.14 -11.51 -9.12
N ALA A 17 -12.99 -10.70 -8.08
CA ALA A 17 -14.12 -10.11 -7.35
C ALA A 17 -14.97 -9.20 -8.25
N LEU A 18 -14.31 -8.42 -9.11
CA LEU A 18 -15.01 -7.60 -10.10
C LEU A 18 -15.77 -8.45 -11.11
N LEU A 19 -15.12 -9.47 -11.68
CA LEU A 19 -15.75 -10.35 -12.66
C LEU A 19 -16.95 -11.09 -12.07
N GLN A 20 -16.85 -11.57 -10.83
CA GLN A 20 -17.98 -12.17 -10.13
C GLN A 20 -19.15 -11.18 -10.03
N ALA A 21 -18.89 -9.94 -9.57
CA ALA A 21 -19.92 -8.92 -9.47
C ALA A 21 -20.56 -8.56 -10.82
N VAL A 22 -19.78 -8.60 -11.90
CA VAL A 22 -20.24 -8.36 -13.27
C VAL A 22 -21.17 -9.50 -13.74
N ILE A 23 -20.80 -10.75 -13.46
CA ILE A 23 -21.60 -11.93 -13.78
C ILE A 23 -22.92 -11.90 -12.99
N ASP A 24 -22.85 -11.66 -11.69
CA ASP A 24 -24.02 -11.61 -10.80
C ASP A 24 -24.97 -10.47 -11.20
N GLY A 25 -24.41 -9.37 -11.70
CA GLY A 25 -25.18 -8.21 -12.20
C GLY A 25 -25.77 -8.40 -13.61
N GLY A 26 -25.48 -9.52 -14.28
CA GLY A 26 -25.97 -9.80 -15.64
C GLY A 26 -25.37 -8.90 -16.73
N TYR A 27 -24.22 -8.27 -16.47
CA TYR A 27 -23.54 -7.45 -17.45
C TYR A 27 -22.77 -8.29 -18.47
N GLN A 28 -22.69 -7.80 -19.71
CA GLN A 28 -21.82 -8.41 -20.71
C GLN A 28 -20.35 -8.12 -20.39
N TRP A 29 -19.49 -9.11 -20.60
CA TRP A 29 -18.08 -8.96 -20.35
C TRP A 29 -17.24 -9.79 -21.34
N THR A 30 -15.99 -9.36 -21.50
CA THR A 30 -14.98 -10.05 -22.31
C THR A 30 -13.63 -9.91 -21.62
N LEU A 31 -12.93 -11.03 -21.43
CA LEU A 31 -11.54 -11.03 -20.98
C LEU A 31 -10.64 -10.76 -22.18
N LEU A 32 -10.10 -9.54 -22.26
CA LEU A 32 -9.27 -9.09 -23.39
C LEU A 32 -7.85 -9.61 -23.27
N ASP A 33 -7.29 -9.59 -22.06
CA ASP A 33 -5.96 -10.11 -21.75
C ASP A 33 -5.94 -10.69 -20.35
N ARG A 34 -5.61 -11.97 -20.29
CA ARG A 34 -5.60 -12.74 -19.02
C ARG A 34 -4.37 -12.42 -18.18
N GLU A 35 -3.22 -12.26 -18.79
CA GLU A 35 -1.96 -12.02 -18.09
C GLU A 35 -1.92 -10.61 -17.49
N GLN A 36 -2.43 -9.64 -18.23
CA GLN A 36 -2.50 -8.24 -17.80
C GLN A 36 -3.79 -7.91 -17.02
N ASN A 37 -4.65 -8.89 -16.78
CA ASN A 37 -5.95 -8.71 -16.09
C ASN A 37 -6.81 -7.61 -16.75
N ILE A 38 -6.90 -7.60 -18.10
CA ILE A 38 -7.68 -6.61 -18.83
C ILE A 38 -9.05 -7.17 -19.16
N LEU A 39 -10.07 -6.55 -18.60
CA LEU A 39 -11.48 -6.88 -18.78
C LEU A 39 -12.22 -5.77 -19.55
N GLN A 40 -13.11 -6.14 -20.43
CA GLN A 40 -14.12 -5.22 -20.95
C GLN A 40 -15.48 -5.57 -20.36
N ILE A 41 -16.18 -4.58 -19.89
CA ILE A 41 -17.54 -4.69 -19.38
C ILE A 41 -18.45 -3.81 -20.23
N ALA A 42 -19.60 -4.34 -20.61
CA ALA A 42 -20.55 -3.62 -21.44
C ALA A 42 -21.96 -3.67 -20.85
N SER A 43 -22.67 -2.57 -21.00
CA SER A 43 -24.12 -2.50 -20.93
C SER A 43 -24.65 -2.14 -22.32
N ASP A 44 -25.96 -2.02 -22.48
CA ASP A 44 -26.58 -1.66 -23.76
C ASP A 44 -26.10 -0.32 -24.32
N THR A 45 -25.66 0.58 -23.42
CA THR A 45 -25.30 1.96 -23.79
C THR A 45 -23.85 2.33 -23.57
N GLN A 46 -23.07 1.54 -22.81
CA GLN A 46 -21.70 1.89 -22.42
C GLN A 46 -20.78 0.70 -22.43
N ARG A 47 -19.53 0.95 -22.76
CA ARG A 47 -18.42 -0.01 -22.67
C ARG A 47 -17.28 0.59 -21.87
N HIS A 48 -16.70 -0.19 -20.97
CA HIS A 48 -15.57 0.20 -20.14
C HIS A 48 -14.50 -0.88 -20.18
N VAL A 49 -13.26 -0.47 -20.36
CA VAL A 49 -12.10 -1.33 -20.15
C VAL A 49 -11.61 -1.12 -18.73
N LEU A 50 -11.34 -2.21 -18.03
CA LEU A 50 -10.82 -2.22 -16.67
C LEU A 50 -9.52 -3.03 -16.65
N ILE A 51 -8.56 -2.55 -15.90
CA ILE A 51 -7.25 -3.19 -15.73
C ILE A 51 -7.07 -3.48 -14.25
N ASP A 52 -6.74 -4.74 -13.94
CA ASP A 52 -6.49 -5.24 -12.57
C ASP A 52 -7.62 -4.90 -11.58
N GLY A 53 -8.86 -4.88 -12.05
CA GLY A 53 -10.05 -4.60 -11.24
C GLY A 53 -10.12 -3.18 -10.63
N ALA A 54 -9.16 -2.30 -10.95
CA ALA A 54 -9.04 -0.99 -10.30
C ALA A 54 -8.98 0.18 -11.28
N LEU A 55 -8.22 0.06 -12.36
CA LEU A 55 -8.07 1.13 -13.35
C LEU A 55 -9.17 1.01 -14.41
N THR A 56 -9.78 2.13 -14.74
CA THR A 56 -10.86 2.17 -15.74
C THR A 56 -10.50 3.06 -16.91
N SER A 57 -11.16 2.88 -18.04
CA SER A 57 -11.06 3.78 -19.21
C SER A 57 -11.43 5.24 -18.90
N ARG A 58 -11.98 5.51 -17.70
CA ARG A 58 -12.28 6.86 -17.20
C ARG A 58 -11.18 7.44 -16.32
N THR A 59 -10.17 6.66 -15.95
CA THR A 59 -9.04 7.14 -15.14
C THR A 59 -8.07 7.87 -16.05
N PRO A 60 -7.84 9.18 -15.86
CA PRO A 60 -6.87 9.90 -16.70
C PRO A 60 -5.46 9.33 -16.55
N ALA A 61 -4.72 9.18 -17.62
CA ALA A 61 -3.34 8.71 -17.60
C ALA A 61 -2.44 9.58 -16.71
N SER A 62 -2.67 10.89 -16.69
CA SER A 62 -1.96 11.82 -15.80
C SER A 62 -2.20 11.54 -14.33
N ALA A 63 -3.42 11.11 -13.94
CA ALA A 63 -3.72 10.74 -12.55
C ALA A 63 -2.96 9.47 -12.13
N MET A 64 -2.80 8.51 -13.05
CA MET A 64 -2.01 7.30 -12.80
C MET A 64 -0.54 7.65 -12.54
N VAL A 65 0.06 8.45 -13.42
CA VAL A 65 1.45 8.89 -13.27
C VAL A 65 1.65 9.66 -11.96
N VAL A 66 0.74 10.58 -11.63
CA VAL A 66 0.81 11.33 -10.35
C VAL A 66 0.70 10.38 -9.16
N ALA A 67 -0.17 9.37 -9.21
CA ALA A 67 -0.34 8.43 -8.10
C ALA A 67 0.88 7.52 -7.86
N GLU A 68 1.67 7.25 -8.89
CA GLU A 68 2.94 6.51 -8.76
C GLU A 68 4.02 7.35 -8.09
N HIS A 69 3.99 8.67 -8.26
CA HIS A 69 4.96 9.62 -7.71
C HIS A 69 4.45 10.23 -6.41
N ARG A 70 4.90 9.69 -5.27
CA ARG A 70 4.42 10.11 -3.93
C ARG A 70 4.58 11.59 -3.65
N HIS A 71 5.69 12.20 -4.10
CA HIS A 71 5.93 13.62 -3.91
C HIS A 71 5.00 14.49 -4.74
N ALA A 72 4.76 14.10 -6.00
CA ALA A 72 3.80 14.78 -6.88
C ALA A 72 2.36 14.65 -6.34
N ALA A 73 1.96 13.44 -5.94
CA ALA A 73 0.65 13.20 -5.33
C ALA A 73 0.44 14.09 -4.10
N LYS A 74 1.43 14.19 -3.21
CA LYS A 74 1.35 15.08 -2.03
C LYS A 74 1.16 16.54 -2.42
N LYS A 75 1.85 17.03 -3.44
CA LYS A 75 1.69 18.42 -3.91
C LYS A 75 0.29 18.68 -4.44
N VAL A 76 -0.26 17.74 -5.22
CA VAL A 76 -1.63 17.85 -5.74
C VAL A 76 -2.64 17.86 -4.59
N LEU A 77 -2.50 16.96 -3.62
CA LEU A 77 -3.39 16.89 -2.46
C LEU A 77 -3.30 18.16 -1.59
N ALA A 78 -2.08 18.64 -1.32
CA ALA A 78 -1.86 19.86 -0.55
C ALA A 78 -2.44 21.10 -1.26
N ALA A 79 -2.29 21.20 -2.59
CA ALA A 79 -2.89 22.27 -3.38
C ALA A 79 -4.43 22.24 -3.35
N ALA A 80 -5.01 21.07 -3.16
CA ALA A 80 -6.46 20.90 -2.94
C ALA A 80 -6.89 21.15 -1.48
N GLY A 81 -6.00 21.63 -0.61
CA GLY A 81 -6.30 21.91 0.80
C GLY A 81 -6.36 20.67 1.70
N LEU A 82 -5.97 19.50 1.21
CA LEU A 82 -5.98 18.27 2.00
C LEU A 82 -4.72 18.16 2.86
N PRO A 83 -4.83 17.67 4.10
CA PRO A 83 -3.66 17.46 4.95
C PRO A 83 -2.77 16.34 4.40
N VAL A 84 -1.48 16.61 4.35
CA VAL A 84 -0.45 15.65 3.93
C VAL A 84 0.63 15.53 5.00
N ALA A 85 1.29 14.36 5.07
CA ALA A 85 2.40 14.17 5.99
C ALA A 85 3.51 15.19 5.73
N ARG A 86 4.03 15.84 6.79
CA ARG A 86 5.17 16.76 6.68
C ARG A 86 6.43 16.00 6.30
N GLY A 87 7.18 16.51 5.36
CA GLY A 87 8.43 15.88 4.91
C GLY A 87 8.90 16.43 3.59
N ALA A 88 10.02 15.88 3.10
CA ALA A 88 10.65 16.33 1.87
C ALA A 88 11.19 15.14 1.05
N LYS A 89 11.39 15.40 -0.24
CA LYS A 89 12.09 14.51 -1.16
C LYS A 89 13.55 14.89 -1.24
N PHE A 90 14.42 13.90 -1.23
CA PHE A 90 15.87 14.06 -1.38
C PHE A 90 16.37 13.12 -2.47
N THR A 91 17.24 13.61 -3.33
CA THR A 91 17.92 12.84 -4.36
C THR A 91 19.38 12.58 -4.01
N ARG A 92 19.94 13.39 -3.11
CA ARG A 92 21.35 13.33 -2.70
C ARG A 92 21.49 13.15 -1.19
N TRP A 93 22.41 12.27 -0.80
CA TRP A 93 22.69 11.98 0.61
C TRP A 93 23.09 13.20 1.45
N PRO A 94 23.98 14.11 1.00
CA PRO A 94 24.38 15.26 1.82
C PRO A 94 23.21 16.14 2.22
N GLU A 95 22.25 16.34 1.31
CA GLU A 95 21.04 17.14 1.58
C GLU A 95 20.11 16.43 2.57
N ALA A 96 19.92 15.12 2.39
CA ALA A 96 19.10 14.31 3.29
C ALA A 96 19.72 14.26 4.70
N LYS A 97 21.03 14.11 4.80
CA LYS A 97 21.76 14.13 6.08
C LYS A 97 21.60 15.47 6.80
N ALA A 98 21.82 16.58 6.13
CA ALA A 98 21.65 17.91 6.71
C ALA A 98 20.21 18.13 7.21
N ALA A 99 19.22 17.77 6.40
CA ALA A 99 17.81 17.87 6.79
C ALA A 99 17.46 16.95 7.97
N PHE A 100 18.06 15.76 8.02
CA PHE A 100 17.88 14.84 9.15
C PHE A 100 18.38 15.48 10.45
N GLU A 101 19.60 15.99 10.47
CA GLU A 101 20.21 16.62 11.64
C GLU A 101 19.42 17.82 12.12
N GLN A 102 18.92 18.65 11.19
CA GLN A 102 18.18 19.86 11.50
C GLN A 102 16.71 19.62 11.93
N SER A 103 16.04 18.67 11.31
CA SER A 103 14.58 18.61 11.39
C SER A 103 14.01 17.26 11.78
N PHE A 104 14.72 16.14 11.55
CA PHE A 104 14.16 14.80 11.69
C PHE A 104 14.79 13.95 12.81
N ALA A 105 16.00 14.29 13.29
CA ALA A 105 16.78 13.46 14.23
C ALA A 105 16.05 13.13 15.54
N ARG A 106 15.07 13.95 15.95
CA ARG A 106 14.29 13.74 17.19
C ARG A 106 12.83 13.42 16.91
N LYS A 107 12.52 12.89 15.74
CA LYS A 107 11.14 12.65 15.30
C LYS A 107 10.95 11.21 14.85
N SER A 108 9.76 10.70 15.08
CA SER A 108 9.30 9.47 14.42
C SER A 108 9.10 9.77 12.94
N ILE A 109 9.76 8.99 12.07
CA ILE A 109 9.80 9.26 10.64
C ILE A 109 9.56 8.01 9.82
N VAL A 110 9.18 8.22 8.57
CA VAL A 110 9.13 7.19 7.52
C VAL A 110 10.12 7.58 6.44
N VAL A 111 10.96 6.63 6.04
CA VAL A 111 11.90 6.75 4.92
C VAL A 111 11.45 5.76 3.85
N LYS A 112 11.22 6.24 2.65
CA LYS A 112 10.65 5.42 1.57
C LYS A 112 11.08 5.90 0.18
N PRO A 113 11.14 4.99 -0.83
CA PRO A 113 11.36 5.40 -2.21
C PRO A 113 10.30 6.41 -2.67
N GLU A 114 10.67 7.30 -3.57
CA GLU A 114 9.74 8.30 -4.14
C GLU A 114 8.65 7.64 -4.97
N GLN A 115 8.98 6.63 -5.77
CA GLN A 115 8.00 5.85 -6.52
C GLN A 115 7.39 4.71 -5.70
N ARG A 116 6.25 4.19 -6.18
CA ARG A 116 5.62 3.00 -5.59
C ARG A 116 6.59 1.82 -5.64
N SER A 117 6.73 1.14 -4.51
CA SER A 117 7.66 0.02 -4.35
C SER A 117 7.00 -1.21 -3.71
N HIS A 118 5.66 -1.25 -3.66
CA HIS A 118 4.88 -2.30 -2.98
C HIS A 118 5.37 -2.61 -1.55
N GLY A 119 5.84 -1.57 -0.85
CA GLY A 119 6.38 -1.67 0.51
C GLY A 119 7.87 -2.02 0.59
N LEU A 120 8.54 -2.32 -0.52
CA LEU A 120 9.98 -2.55 -0.55
C LEU A 120 10.74 -1.26 -0.18
N ALA A 121 11.79 -1.41 0.62
CA ALA A 121 12.63 -0.32 1.11
C ALA A 121 11.86 0.82 1.81
N VAL A 122 10.70 0.53 2.40
CA VAL A 122 9.97 1.44 3.27
C VAL A 122 10.35 1.13 4.72
N GLU A 123 11.03 2.07 5.38
CA GLU A 123 11.39 1.94 6.80
C GLU A 123 10.56 2.94 7.63
N GLN A 124 9.96 2.41 8.71
CA GLN A 124 9.16 3.20 9.64
C GLN A 124 9.85 3.21 11.01
N PHE A 125 10.13 4.39 11.50
CA PHE A 125 10.76 4.62 12.79
C PHE A 125 9.74 5.21 13.77
N ALA A 126 9.11 4.34 14.56
CA ALA A 126 8.17 4.76 15.59
C ALA A 126 8.86 5.54 16.73
N VAL A 127 10.14 5.26 16.97
CA VAL A 127 11.06 6.05 17.79
C VAL A 127 12.08 6.75 16.89
N PRO A 128 12.63 7.90 17.28
CA PRO A 128 13.63 8.60 16.48
C PRO A 128 14.81 7.69 16.12
N PRO A 129 15.17 7.55 14.83
CA PRO A 129 16.31 6.73 14.42
C PRO A 129 17.64 7.39 14.77
N THR A 130 18.65 6.57 14.99
CA THR A 130 20.04 7.04 15.00
C THR A 130 20.47 7.48 13.59
N ALA A 131 21.53 8.30 13.50
CA ALA A 131 22.08 8.71 12.20
C ALA A 131 22.50 7.53 11.33
N LYS A 132 23.00 6.44 11.94
CA LYS A 132 23.37 5.19 11.25
C LYS A 132 22.13 4.50 10.65
N GLN A 133 21.05 4.37 11.43
CA GLN A 133 19.79 3.76 10.96
C GLN A 133 19.17 4.59 9.82
N PHE A 134 19.19 5.92 9.97
CA PHE A 134 18.70 6.81 8.91
C PHE A 134 19.52 6.66 7.63
N ALA A 135 20.85 6.62 7.71
CA ALA A 135 21.71 6.40 6.56
C ALA A 135 21.42 5.08 5.84
N GLN A 136 21.27 3.98 6.61
CA GLN A 136 20.92 2.67 6.05
C GLN A 136 19.56 2.71 5.33
N ALA A 137 18.55 3.29 5.96
CA ALA A 137 17.21 3.42 5.37
C ALA A 137 17.23 4.30 4.10
N PHE A 138 17.96 5.41 4.13
CA PHE A 138 18.09 6.28 2.97
C PHE A 138 18.73 5.56 1.79
N HIS A 139 19.86 4.89 1.99
CA HIS A 139 20.54 4.17 0.91
C HIS A 139 19.73 2.99 0.38
N ALA A 140 19.00 2.29 1.24
CA ALA A 140 18.09 1.23 0.82
C ALA A 140 16.91 1.76 -0.02
N ALA A 141 16.41 2.95 0.32
CA ALA A 141 15.29 3.58 -0.38
C ALA A 141 15.71 4.40 -1.60
N ASN A 142 16.99 4.77 -1.72
CA ASN A 142 17.49 5.62 -2.80
C ASN A 142 17.63 4.82 -4.10
N GLN A 143 16.53 4.70 -4.79
CA GLN A 143 16.42 4.23 -6.15
C GLN A 143 16.40 5.43 -7.11
N ASP A 144 16.30 5.23 -8.39
CA ASP A 144 16.49 6.22 -9.46
C ASP A 144 15.73 7.56 -9.30
N HIS A 145 14.67 7.58 -8.50
CA HIS A 145 13.79 8.75 -8.36
C HIS A 145 13.92 9.49 -7.02
N GLY A 146 14.80 9.03 -6.13
CA GLY A 146 15.07 9.65 -4.82
C GLY A 146 14.22 9.08 -3.68
N VAL A 147 14.36 9.70 -2.52
CA VAL A 147 13.81 9.24 -1.23
C VAL A 147 12.87 10.28 -0.65
N LEU A 148 11.73 9.86 -0.18
CA LEU A 148 10.86 10.64 0.70
C LEU A 148 11.20 10.37 2.16
N VAL A 149 11.42 11.45 2.92
CA VAL A 149 11.52 11.42 4.38
C VAL A 149 10.36 12.21 4.95
N GLU A 150 9.53 11.58 5.75
CA GLU A 150 8.28 12.16 6.26
C GLU A 150 8.12 11.93 7.75
N MET A 151 7.46 12.85 8.44
CA MET A 151 6.98 12.61 9.79
C MET A 151 6.00 11.43 9.79
N MET A 152 6.18 10.51 10.74
CA MET A 152 5.27 9.39 10.90
C MET A 152 3.92 9.90 11.42
N GLY A 153 2.86 9.58 10.71
CA GLY A 153 1.49 9.81 11.17
C GLY A 153 1.13 8.84 12.30
N ARG A 154 0.29 9.30 13.22
CA ARG A 154 -0.31 8.46 14.25
C ARG A 154 -1.80 8.31 13.94
N GLY A 155 -2.36 7.15 14.23
CA GLY A 155 -3.78 6.88 14.04
C GLY A 155 -4.03 5.60 13.25
N THR A 156 -5.30 5.36 12.97
CA THR A 156 -5.75 4.22 12.18
C THR A 156 -5.70 4.55 10.70
N THR A 157 -5.25 3.60 9.89
CA THR A 157 -5.20 3.75 8.43
C THR A 157 -6.47 3.22 7.80
N TYR A 158 -7.07 4.00 6.93
CA TYR A 158 -8.26 3.61 6.16
C TYR A 158 -8.00 3.72 4.67
N HIS A 159 -8.51 2.74 3.92
CA HIS A 159 -8.58 2.77 2.46
C HIS A 159 -9.98 3.20 2.03
N PHE A 160 -10.07 4.32 1.33
CA PHE A 160 -11.30 4.80 0.72
C PHE A 160 -11.32 4.44 -0.75
N THR A 161 -12.32 3.69 -1.18
CA THR A 161 -12.57 3.45 -2.60
C THR A 161 -13.54 4.51 -3.10
N VAL A 162 -13.11 5.27 -4.09
CA VAL A 162 -13.89 6.38 -4.66
C VAL A 162 -14.14 6.11 -6.13
N ILE A 163 -15.41 6.12 -6.53
CA ILE A 163 -15.83 6.01 -7.93
C ILE A 163 -16.56 7.29 -8.33
N GLY A 164 -15.99 8.00 -9.29
CA GLY A 164 -16.47 9.33 -9.64
C GLY A 164 -16.30 10.31 -8.47
N ARG A 165 -17.40 10.70 -7.82
CA ARG A 165 -17.41 11.61 -6.66
C ARG A 165 -17.99 10.96 -5.40
N ARG A 166 -18.17 9.66 -5.40
CA ARG A 166 -18.80 8.93 -4.28
C ARG A 166 -17.81 7.98 -3.64
N VAL A 167 -17.74 7.99 -2.33
CA VAL A 167 -17.07 6.95 -1.55
C VAL A 167 -17.99 5.73 -1.56
N VAL A 168 -17.53 4.62 -2.12
CA VAL A 168 -18.29 3.37 -2.26
C VAL A 168 -17.87 2.33 -1.22
N SER A 169 -16.67 2.44 -0.66
CA SER A 169 -16.17 1.55 0.38
C SER A 169 -15.16 2.27 1.27
N VAL A 170 -15.14 1.91 2.54
CA VAL A 170 -14.12 2.32 3.51
C VAL A 170 -13.67 1.07 4.25
N LEU A 171 -12.39 0.75 4.17
CA LEU A 171 -11.77 -0.40 4.83
C LEU A 171 -10.70 0.07 5.80
N GLU A 172 -10.74 -0.43 7.03
CA GLU A 172 -9.65 -0.28 7.96
C GLU A 172 -8.47 -1.17 7.54
N ASN A 173 -7.30 -0.56 7.39
CA ASN A 173 -6.07 -1.29 7.13
C ASN A 173 -5.33 -1.57 8.44
N ALA A 174 -5.72 -2.64 9.13
CA ALA A 174 -5.03 -3.10 10.32
C ALA A 174 -3.76 -3.87 9.92
N ALA A 175 -2.61 -3.42 10.42
CA ALA A 175 -1.36 -4.14 10.25
C ALA A 175 -1.49 -5.58 10.77
N ALA A 176 -0.75 -6.51 10.18
CA ALA A 176 -0.66 -7.86 10.67
C ALA A 176 -0.26 -7.85 12.15
N ASN A 177 -1.08 -8.45 12.99
CA ASN A 177 -0.88 -8.41 14.45
C ASN A 177 -1.33 -9.70 15.11
N VAL A 178 -0.81 -9.94 16.29
CA VAL A 178 -1.33 -10.88 17.31
C VAL A 178 -1.36 -10.17 18.65
N VAL A 179 -2.29 -10.55 19.51
CA VAL A 179 -2.40 -10.01 20.87
C VAL A 179 -1.83 -11.04 21.84
N GLY A 180 -0.86 -10.63 22.64
CA GLY A 180 -0.24 -11.48 23.66
C GLY A 180 -1.27 -11.89 24.73
N ASP A 181 -1.25 -13.16 25.15
CA ASP A 181 -2.09 -13.71 26.19
C ASP A 181 -1.29 -14.01 27.50
N GLY A 182 -0.02 -13.62 27.51
CA GLY A 182 0.91 -13.86 28.61
C GLY A 182 1.37 -15.31 28.75
N ARG A 183 0.99 -16.21 27.82
CA ARG A 183 1.29 -17.65 27.89
C ARG A 183 1.93 -18.18 26.63
N LYS A 184 1.44 -17.79 25.46
CA LYS A 184 1.87 -18.30 24.17
C LYS A 184 2.92 -17.42 23.53
N SER A 185 3.82 -18.04 22.79
CA SER A 185 4.77 -17.34 21.94
C SER A 185 4.05 -16.67 20.76
N ILE A 186 4.67 -15.65 20.17
CA ILE A 186 4.17 -14.98 18.95
C ILE A 186 3.90 -16.01 17.84
N LYS A 187 4.76 -17.02 17.67
CA LYS A 187 4.62 -18.07 16.66
C LYS A 187 3.35 -18.90 16.88
N GLU A 188 3.05 -19.27 18.11
CA GLU A 188 1.83 -20.01 18.46
C GLU A 188 0.58 -19.16 18.26
N LEU A 189 0.63 -17.88 18.63
CA LEU A 189 -0.48 -16.94 18.40
C LEU A 189 -0.76 -16.73 16.92
N ILE A 190 0.29 -16.66 16.09
CA ILE A 190 0.16 -16.60 14.61
C ILE A 190 -0.50 -17.89 14.09
N ALA A 191 -0.06 -19.06 14.53
CA ALA A 191 -0.63 -20.33 14.11
C ALA A 191 -2.13 -20.42 14.44
N LEU A 192 -2.53 -20.04 15.66
CA LEU A 192 -3.93 -19.97 16.08
C LEU A 192 -4.76 -19.01 15.21
N LYS A 193 -4.22 -17.82 14.93
CA LYS A 193 -4.90 -16.83 14.10
C LYS A 193 -5.02 -17.29 12.65
N ASN A 194 -4.01 -17.97 12.13
CA ASN A 194 -4.01 -18.52 10.77
C ASN A 194 -4.98 -19.66 10.59
N GLY A 195 -5.27 -20.45 11.62
CA GLY A 195 -6.28 -21.51 11.55
C GLY A 195 -7.69 -21.03 11.19
N LYS A 196 -7.95 -19.72 11.31
CA LYS A 196 -9.23 -19.08 10.95
C LYS A 196 -9.14 -18.24 9.68
N ARG A 197 -8.02 -18.27 8.96
CA ARG A 197 -7.77 -17.43 7.77
C ARG A 197 -7.59 -18.28 6.51
N PRO A 198 -8.08 -17.81 5.36
CA PRO A 198 -7.74 -18.41 4.07
C PRO A 198 -6.22 -18.42 3.85
N ASN A 199 -5.71 -19.42 3.12
CA ASN A 199 -4.27 -19.58 2.88
C ASN A 199 -3.60 -18.30 2.30
N ALA A 200 -4.27 -17.61 1.39
CA ALA A 200 -3.76 -16.38 0.78
C ALA A 200 -3.64 -15.20 1.77
N ARG A 201 -4.29 -15.27 2.93
CA ARG A 201 -4.30 -14.19 3.95
C ARG A 201 -3.63 -14.60 5.26
N GLN A 202 -2.88 -15.69 5.27
CA GLN A 202 -2.16 -16.14 6.46
C GLN A 202 -1.03 -15.17 6.83
N LEU A 203 -0.88 -14.95 8.14
CA LEU A 203 0.22 -14.17 8.69
C LEU A 203 1.51 -14.98 8.55
N LYS A 204 2.58 -14.34 8.11
CA LYS A 204 3.91 -14.95 8.01
C LYS A 204 4.85 -14.24 8.98
N LEU A 205 5.69 -15.02 9.65
CA LEU A 205 6.77 -14.51 10.46
C LEU A 205 8.05 -14.51 9.59
N ASP A 206 8.10 -13.57 8.65
CA ASP A 206 9.23 -13.36 7.75
C ASP A 206 10.27 -12.39 8.34
N GLU A 207 11.31 -12.08 7.59
CA GLU A 207 12.37 -11.15 8.02
C GLU A 207 11.82 -9.74 8.30
N THR A 208 10.83 -9.29 7.53
CA THR A 208 10.20 -7.98 7.71
C THR A 208 9.41 -7.94 9.01
N ALA A 209 8.61 -8.96 9.30
CA ALA A 209 7.88 -9.10 10.56
C ALA A 209 8.85 -9.19 11.74
N ASN A 210 9.92 -9.99 11.63
CA ASN A 210 10.93 -10.11 12.68
C ASN A 210 11.67 -8.79 12.94
N ARG A 211 11.92 -7.99 11.89
CA ARG A 211 12.53 -6.68 12.03
C ARG A 211 11.59 -5.72 12.77
N GLN A 212 10.31 -5.69 12.41
CA GLN A 212 9.31 -4.85 13.07
C GLN A 212 9.10 -5.24 14.54
N LEU A 213 9.05 -6.53 14.85
CA LEU A 213 8.93 -7.00 16.25
C LEU A 213 10.09 -6.54 17.13
N LYS A 214 11.31 -6.48 16.62
CA LYS A 214 12.47 -5.96 17.38
C LYS A 214 12.33 -4.48 17.74
N PHE A 215 11.54 -3.70 17.01
CA PHE A 215 11.27 -2.30 17.32
C PHE A 215 10.09 -2.09 18.26
N CYS A 216 9.21 -3.09 18.42
CA CYS A 216 8.05 -3.01 19.30
C CYS A 216 8.33 -3.55 20.72
N LEU A 217 9.46 -4.19 20.95
CA LEU A 217 9.85 -4.81 22.22
C LEU A 217 10.80 -3.93 23.07
N LEU A 218 11.01 -2.70 22.67
CA LEU A 218 11.72 -1.64 23.41
C LEU A 218 10.73 -0.53 23.82
#